data_0534bf5566f0ef5648a506248d1e9a79
#
_entry.id   0534bf5566f0ef5648a506248d1e9a79
#
_cell.length_a   1.000
_cell.length_b   1.000
_cell.length_c   1.000
_cell.angle_alpha   90.00
_cell.angle_beta   90.00
_cell.angle_gamma   90.00
#
_symmetry.space_group_name_H-M   'P 1'
#
loop_
_entity.id
_entity.type
_entity.pdbx_description
1 polymer ?
#
loop_
_entity_poly.entity_id
_entity_poly.type
_entity_poly.pdbx_seq_one_letter_code
_entity_poly.pdbx_strand_id
1 'polypeptide(L)'
;MKAEYLNKIIEALIELIDEGVYIVDQDGVGKFYNKAMASMEKVNIEDVLGKKFHEAFPDFSLSESTMFEALKKNNPTLRKQQTYKNLYGKEITTINSTIPIIADGKTVAAVEVAKDITNIRKMSDTLLELTEGK
;
A
#
# COMPACT_ATOMS: atom_id res chain seq x y z
N MET A 1 26.11 0.17 -11.81
CA MET A 1 24.84 0.51 -12.49
C MET A 1 24.42 1.91 -12.09
N LYS A 2 23.97 2.72 -13.02
CA LYS A 2 23.51 4.06 -12.73
C LYS A 2 22.20 4.03 -11.93
N ALA A 3 22.03 5.01 -11.03
CA ALA A 3 20.82 5.11 -10.20
C ALA A 3 19.55 5.22 -11.05
N GLU A 4 19.59 5.93 -12.18
CA GLU A 4 18.44 6.04 -13.08
C GLU A 4 18.02 4.70 -13.69
N TYR A 5 19.00 3.79 -13.89
CA TYR A 5 18.70 2.44 -14.37
C TYR A 5 17.99 1.61 -13.30
N LEU A 6 18.40 1.76 -12.04
CA LEU A 6 17.73 1.11 -10.91
C LEU A 6 16.30 1.58 -10.79
N ASN A 7 16.05 2.88 -10.97
CA ASN A 7 14.68 3.42 -10.95
C ASN A 7 13.83 2.82 -12.07
N LYS A 8 14.39 2.67 -13.28
CA LYS A 8 13.69 2.04 -14.40
C LYS A 8 13.37 0.57 -14.12
N ILE A 9 14.32 -0.13 -13.47
CA ILE A 9 14.12 -1.52 -13.10
C ILE A 9 13.00 -1.65 -12.06
N ILE A 10 12.99 -0.78 -11.05
CA ILE A 10 11.91 -0.77 -10.04
C ILE A 10 10.56 -0.48 -10.69
N GLU A 11 10.48 0.53 -11.55
CA GLU A 11 9.25 0.86 -12.28
C GLU A 11 8.72 -0.34 -13.06
N ALA A 12 9.60 -1.05 -13.76
CA ALA A 12 9.21 -2.24 -14.52
C ALA A 12 8.76 -3.38 -13.61
N LEU A 13 9.52 -3.63 -12.52
CA LEU A 13 9.24 -4.72 -11.59
C LEU A 13 7.87 -4.56 -10.92
N ILE A 14 7.57 -3.37 -10.42
CA ILE A 14 6.31 -3.15 -9.70
C ILE A 14 5.08 -3.20 -10.61
N GLU A 15 5.26 -3.00 -11.93
CA GLU A 15 4.17 -3.16 -12.90
C GLU A 15 3.98 -4.61 -13.34
N LEU A 16 4.95 -5.48 -13.10
CA LEU A 16 4.84 -6.90 -13.45
C LEU A 16 4.14 -7.72 -12.36
N ILE A 17 4.10 -7.22 -11.14
CA ILE A 17 3.46 -7.93 -10.03
C ILE A 17 2.01 -7.49 -9.87
N ASP A 18 1.16 -8.39 -9.37
CA ASP A 18 -0.28 -8.14 -9.21
C ASP A 18 -0.62 -7.40 -7.91
N GLU A 19 0.31 -7.36 -6.99
CA GLU A 19 0.10 -6.67 -5.72
C GLU A 19 0.33 -5.18 -5.87
N GLY A 20 -0.40 -4.39 -5.07
CA GLY A 20 -0.21 -2.95 -5.01
C GLY A 20 1.10 -2.61 -4.32
N VAL A 21 1.83 -1.65 -4.89
CA VAL A 21 3.10 -1.16 -4.33
C VAL A 21 3.06 0.35 -4.22
N TYR A 22 3.44 0.84 -3.04
CA TYR A 22 3.55 2.26 -2.76
C TYR A 22 4.87 2.48 -2.00
N ILE A 23 5.72 3.36 -2.55
CA ILE A 23 7.02 3.66 -1.94
C ILE A 23 7.13 5.16 -1.76
N VAL A 24 7.45 5.59 -0.54
CA VAL A 24 7.70 6.99 -0.22
C VAL A 24 9.16 7.17 0.20
N ASP A 25 9.69 8.36 0.01
CA ASP A 25 11.02 8.71 0.48
C ASP A 25 11.00 9.11 1.97
N GLN A 26 12.14 9.56 2.48
CA GLN A 26 12.30 9.95 3.88
C GLN A 26 11.38 11.10 4.31
N ASP A 27 10.93 11.92 3.36
CA ASP A 27 10.02 13.04 3.62
C ASP A 27 8.55 12.64 3.45
N GLY A 28 8.29 11.38 3.13
CA GLY A 28 6.94 10.87 2.92
C GLY A 28 6.38 11.15 1.54
N VAL A 29 7.22 11.57 0.60
CA VAL A 29 6.80 11.89 -0.77
C VAL A 29 6.75 10.62 -1.61
N GLY A 30 5.64 10.40 -2.31
CA GLY A 30 5.46 9.24 -3.18
C GLY A 30 6.44 9.22 -4.34
N LYS A 31 7.21 8.15 -4.43
CA LYS A 31 8.20 7.95 -5.50
C LYS A 31 7.78 6.86 -6.46
N PHE A 32 7.10 5.84 -5.97
CA PHE A 32 6.59 4.73 -6.78
C PHE A 32 5.19 4.38 -6.32
N TYR A 33 4.31 4.16 -7.27
CA TYR A 33 2.92 3.80 -7.01
C TYR A 33 2.40 3.08 -8.26
N ASN A 34 2.15 1.79 -8.16
CA ASN A 34 1.85 1.02 -9.36
C ASN A 34 0.36 0.98 -9.72
N LYS A 35 0.06 0.45 -10.89
CA LYS A 35 -1.31 0.37 -11.40
C LYS A 35 -2.21 -0.49 -10.51
N ALA A 36 -1.67 -1.57 -9.95
CA ALA A 36 -2.44 -2.44 -9.05
C ALA A 36 -2.93 -1.66 -7.82
N MET A 37 -2.06 -0.85 -7.21
CA MET A 37 -2.43 -0.02 -6.08
C MET A 37 -3.45 1.06 -6.49
N ALA A 38 -3.22 1.73 -7.61
CA ALA A 38 -4.12 2.77 -8.12
C ALA A 38 -5.51 2.21 -8.41
N SER A 39 -5.59 1.02 -8.97
CA SER A 39 -6.86 0.33 -9.26
C SER A 39 -7.61 -0.02 -7.98
N MET A 40 -6.90 -0.51 -6.98
CA MET A 40 -7.46 -0.88 -5.67
C MET A 40 -8.03 0.34 -4.94
N GLU A 41 -7.24 1.41 -4.86
CA GLU A 41 -7.59 2.64 -4.15
C GLU A 41 -8.52 3.56 -4.96
N LYS A 42 -8.63 3.33 -6.27
CA LYS A 42 -9.40 4.18 -7.19
C LYS A 42 -8.90 5.61 -7.22
N VAL A 43 -7.58 5.76 -7.28
CA VAL A 43 -6.90 7.06 -7.41
C VAL A 43 -6.09 7.09 -8.68
N ASN A 44 -5.82 8.30 -9.18
CA ASN A 44 -4.91 8.49 -10.29
C ASN A 44 -3.48 8.50 -9.77
N ILE A 45 -2.57 7.86 -10.49
CA ILE A 45 -1.16 7.77 -10.08
C ILE A 45 -0.55 9.16 -9.92
N GLU A 46 -0.88 10.10 -10.82
CA GLU A 46 -0.37 11.47 -10.76
C GLU A 46 -0.85 12.24 -9.52
N ASP A 47 -1.91 11.80 -8.86
CA ASP A 47 -2.39 12.42 -7.62
C ASP A 47 -1.65 11.92 -6.38
N VAL A 48 -0.82 10.91 -6.53
CA VAL A 48 -0.02 10.31 -5.44
C VAL A 48 1.46 10.63 -5.60
N LEU A 49 2.00 10.44 -6.80
CA LEU A 49 3.43 10.68 -7.06
C LEU A 49 3.78 12.15 -6.85
N GLY A 50 4.88 12.39 -6.16
CA GLY A 50 5.36 13.75 -5.87
C GLY A 50 4.66 14.42 -4.71
N LYS A 51 3.70 13.77 -4.07
CA LYS A 51 2.96 14.32 -2.94
C LYS A 51 3.24 13.53 -1.68
N LYS A 52 3.12 14.19 -0.54
CA LYS A 52 3.24 13.50 0.75
C LYS A 52 2.04 12.59 0.96
N PHE A 53 2.26 11.43 1.59
CA PHE A 53 1.23 10.41 1.72
C PHE A 53 -0.02 10.92 2.47
N HIS A 54 0.13 11.79 3.46
CA HIS A 54 -1.02 12.34 4.19
C HIS A 54 -1.81 13.37 3.38
N GLU A 55 -1.20 13.96 2.35
CA GLU A 55 -1.89 14.85 1.40
C GLU A 55 -2.60 14.04 0.32
N ALA A 56 -1.96 12.95 -0.14
CA ALA A 56 -2.55 12.07 -1.14
C ALA A 56 -3.74 11.28 -0.57
N PHE A 57 -3.68 10.91 0.72
CA PHE A 57 -4.71 10.10 1.38
C PHE A 57 -5.14 10.77 2.69
N PRO A 58 -5.86 11.91 2.62
CA PRO A 58 -6.19 12.69 3.80
C PRO A 58 -7.19 12.03 4.77
N ASP A 59 -7.91 11.01 4.32
CA ASP A 59 -8.92 10.32 5.14
C ASP A 59 -8.30 9.36 6.16
N PHE A 60 -7.02 9.04 6.01
CA PHE A 60 -6.31 8.23 7.00
C PHE A 60 -5.72 9.12 8.09
N SER A 61 -6.05 8.84 9.34
CA SER A 61 -5.36 9.51 10.45
C SER A 61 -3.91 9.04 10.50
N LEU A 62 -3.00 9.92 10.90
CA LEU A 62 -1.58 9.56 11.01
C LEU A 62 -1.36 8.43 12.01
N SER A 63 -2.18 8.37 13.09
CA SER A 63 -2.06 7.33 14.10
C SER A 63 -2.45 5.93 13.60
N GLU A 64 -3.25 5.85 12.53
CA GLU A 64 -3.67 4.58 11.93
C GLU A 64 -2.85 4.21 10.70
N SER A 65 -2.02 5.13 10.21
CA SER A 65 -1.25 4.94 9.00
C SER A 65 -0.05 4.01 9.24
N THR A 66 -0.01 2.88 8.54
CA THR A 66 1.15 1.99 8.56
C THR A 66 2.37 2.65 7.93
N MET A 67 2.15 3.55 6.97
CA MET A 67 3.21 4.32 6.34
C MET A 67 3.87 5.27 7.35
N PHE A 68 3.07 5.97 8.14
CA PHE A 68 3.58 6.84 9.20
C PHE A 68 4.37 6.05 10.25
N GLU A 69 3.82 4.90 10.68
CA GLU A 69 4.49 4.03 11.66
C GLU A 69 5.87 3.56 11.14
N ALA A 70 5.93 3.14 9.89
CA ALA A 70 7.19 2.69 9.29
C ALA A 70 8.18 3.85 9.13
N LEU A 71 7.72 4.96 8.56
CA LEU A 71 8.60 6.06 8.18
C LEU A 71 9.10 6.87 9.39
N LYS A 72 8.20 7.19 10.33
CA LYS A 72 8.51 8.09 11.44
C LYS A 72 8.84 7.37 12.74
N LYS A 73 8.31 6.18 12.96
CA LYS A 73 8.55 5.42 14.19
C LYS A 73 9.41 4.18 13.95
N ASN A 74 9.83 3.96 12.72
CA ASN A 74 10.63 2.80 12.33
C ASN A 74 9.98 1.47 12.72
N ASN A 75 8.64 1.45 12.71
CA ASN A 75 7.85 0.32 13.18
C ASN A 75 7.21 -0.38 11.98
N PRO A 76 7.64 -1.61 11.62
CA PRO A 76 7.06 -2.33 10.50
C PRO A 76 5.69 -2.91 10.84
N THR A 77 4.86 -3.06 9.82
CA THR A 77 3.61 -3.79 9.87
C THR A 77 3.71 -4.94 8.87
N LEU A 78 3.47 -6.17 9.32
CA LEU A 78 3.58 -7.33 8.45
C LEU A 78 2.24 -8.07 8.39
N ARG A 79 1.76 -8.27 7.16
CA ARG A 79 0.56 -9.08 6.84
C ARG A 79 -0.68 -8.69 7.64
N LYS A 80 -0.89 -7.39 7.80
CA LYS A 80 -2.07 -6.89 8.51
C LYS A 80 -3.28 -6.94 7.57
N GLN A 81 -4.35 -7.59 8.01
CA GLN A 81 -5.60 -7.56 7.29
C GLN A 81 -6.34 -6.27 7.65
N GLN A 82 -6.76 -5.53 6.63
CA GLN A 82 -7.50 -4.28 6.79
C GLN A 82 -8.70 -4.28 5.85
N THR A 83 -9.83 -3.76 6.36
CA THR A 83 -11.02 -3.53 5.56
C THR A 83 -11.34 -2.04 5.63
N TYR A 84 -11.46 -1.40 4.47
CA TYR A 84 -11.70 0.04 4.38
C TYR A 84 -12.44 0.35 3.08
N LYS A 85 -12.90 1.59 2.94
CA LYS A 85 -13.57 2.04 1.73
C LYS A 85 -12.58 2.79 0.84
N ASN A 86 -12.58 2.46 -0.45
CA ASN A 86 -11.81 3.22 -1.43
C ASN A 86 -12.52 4.54 -1.78
N LEU A 87 -11.95 5.34 -2.70
CA LEU A 87 -12.54 6.64 -3.06
C LEU A 87 -13.94 6.55 -3.66
N TYR A 88 -14.33 5.40 -4.21
CA TYR A 88 -15.68 5.19 -4.73
C TYR A 88 -16.65 4.67 -3.67
N GLY A 89 -16.21 4.57 -2.42
CA GLY A 89 -17.02 4.06 -1.34
C GLY A 89 -17.18 2.54 -1.33
N LYS A 90 -16.47 1.84 -2.19
CA LYS A 90 -16.49 0.38 -2.22
C LYS A 90 -15.62 -0.17 -1.10
N GLU A 91 -16.18 -1.11 -0.34
CA GLU A 91 -15.43 -1.79 0.71
C GLU A 91 -14.44 -2.77 0.11
N ILE A 92 -13.18 -2.63 0.48
CA ILE A 92 -12.10 -3.55 0.07
C ILE A 92 -11.41 -4.11 1.30
N THR A 93 -10.94 -5.35 1.16
CA THR A 93 -10.16 -6.03 2.19
C THR A 93 -8.80 -6.36 1.62
N THR A 94 -7.75 -5.97 2.34
CA THR A 94 -6.36 -6.19 1.91
C THR A 94 -5.56 -6.90 2.97
N ILE A 95 -4.51 -7.60 2.53
CA ILE A 95 -3.40 -7.99 3.40
C ILE A 95 -2.25 -7.05 3.07
N ASN A 96 -1.79 -6.33 4.07
CA ASN A 96 -0.90 -5.21 3.90
C ASN A 96 0.38 -5.40 4.71
N SER A 97 1.52 -5.15 4.07
CA SER A 97 2.82 -5.09 4.74
C SER A 97 3.48 -3.76 4.41
N THR A 98 3.97 -3.07 5.44
CA THR A 98 4.65 -1.79 5.29
C THR A 98 5.92 -1.84 6.12
N ILE A 99 7.06 -1.62 5.48
CA ILE A 99 8.35 -1.70 6.16
C ILE A 99 9.17 -0.43 5.95
N PRO A 100 9.96 -0.03 6.95
CA PRO A 100 10.95 1.01 6.77
C PRO A 100 12.17 0.46 6.04
N ILE A 101 12.79 1.32 5.25
CA ILE A 101 14.07 1.01 4.60
C ILE A 101 15.14 1.80 5.33
N ILE A 102 16.12 1.10 5.87
CA ILE A 102 17.19 1.69 6.68
C ILE A 102 18.48 1.72 5.86
N ALA A 103 19.12 2.87 5.80
CA ALA A 103 20.44 3.04 5.22
C ALA A 103 21.23 4.02 6.07
N ASP A 104 22.48 3.71 6.32
CA ASP A 104 23.37 4.55 7.13
C ASP A 104 22.78 4.90 8.51
N GLY A 105 22.08 3.93 9.12
CA GLY A 105 21.52 4.07 10.46
C GLY A 105 20.26 4.91 10.53
N LYS A 106 19.65 5.29 9.40
CA LYS A 106 18.41 6.09 9.41
C LYS A 106 17.40 5.55 8.40
N THR A 107 16.13 5.87 8.63
CA THR A 107 15.04 5.51 7.74
C THR A 107 15.07 6.44 6.53
N VAL A 108 15.31 5.87 5.35
CA VAL A 108 15.41 6.63 4.09
C VAL A 108 14.18 6.50 3.21
N ALA A 109 13.33 5.52 3.49
CA ALA A 109 12.12 5.25 2.70
C ALA A 109 11.19 4.35 3.49
N ALA A 110 9.96 4.20 3.00
CA ALA A 110 9.05 3.16 3.46
C ALA A 110 8.38 2.53 2.24
N VAL A 111 8.19 1.21 2.31
CA VAL A 111 7.62 0.41 1.23
C VAL A 111 6.36 -0.27 1.73
N GLU A 112 5.27 -0.08 1.03
CA GLU A 112 4.00 -0.75 1.29
C GLU A 112 3.66 -1.68 0.14
N VAL A 113 3.28 -2.93 0.49
CA VAL A 113 2.77 -3.90 -0.47
C VAL A 113 1.41 -4.38 0.02
N ALA A 114 0.40 -4.32 -0.83
CA ALA A 114 -0.97 -4.67 -0.48
C ALA A 114 -1.54 -5.67 -1.46
N LYS A 115 -2.11 -6.75 -0.94
CA LYS A 115 -2.82 -7.74 -1.73
C LYS A 115 -4.32 -7.58 -1.49
N ASP A 116 -5.08 -7.38 -2.56
CA ASP A 116 -6.54 -7.31 -2.47
C ASP A 116 -7.11 -8.71 -2.34
N ILE A 117 -7.75 -9.00 -1.22
CA ILE A 117 -8.39 -10.29 -0.94
C ILE A 117 -9.91 -10.17 -0.82
N THR A 118 -10.49 -9.08 -1.34
CA THR A 118 -11.93 -8.81 -1.23
C THR A 118 -12.77 -9.96 -1.75
N ASN A 119 -12.46 -10.48 -2.93
CA ASN A 119 -13.20 -11.60 -3.51
C ASN A 119 -13.00 -12.89 -2.74
N ILE A 120 -11.78 -13.14 -2.29
CA ILE A 120 -11.47 -14.33 -1.48
C ILE A 120 -12.27 -14.29 -0.18
N ARG A 121 -12.30 -13.15 0.49
CA ARG A 121 -13.04 -12.99 1.73
C ARG A 121 -14.54 -13.17 1.53
N LYS A 122 -15.11 -12.58 0.47
CA LYS A 122 -16.54 -12.73 0.15
C LYS A 122 -16.91 -14.18 -0.12
N MET A 123 -16.06 -14.91 -0.83
CA MET A 123 -16.27 -16.34 -1.09
C MET A 123 -16.24 -17.14 0.21
N SER A 124 -15.29 -16.85 1.09
CA SER A 124 -15.18 -17.50 2.40
C SER A 124 -16.42 -17.24 3.26
N ASP A 125 -16.88 -16.00 3.32
CA ASP A 125 -18.06 -15.61 4.08
C ASP A 125 -19.31 -16.32 3.53
N THR A 126 -19.44 -16.41 2.21
CA THR A 126 -20.55 -17.12 1.56
C THR A 126 -20.56 -18.60 1.91
N LEU A 127 -19.38 -19.23 1.90
CA LEU A 127 -19.24 -20.66 2.28
C LEU A 127 -19.64 -20.88 3.74
N LEU A 128 -19.27 -19.96 4.64
CA LEU A 128 -19.65 -20.04 6.04
C LEU A 128 -21.14 -19.92 6.21
N GLU A 129 -21.79 -18.99 5.51
CA GLU A 129 -23.25 -18.83 5.53
C GLU A 129 -23.97 -20.12 5.06
N LEU A 130 -23.48 -20.70 3.96
CA LEU A 130 -24.07 -21.93 3.43
C LEU A 130 -23.90 -23.11 4.39
N THR A 131 -22.81 -23.12 5.15
CA THR A 131 -22.52 -24.20 6.12
C THR A 131 -23.32 -24.01 7.41
N GLU A 132 -23.49 -22.78 7.88
CA GLU A 132 -24.16 -22.45 9.15
C GLU A 132 -25.66 -22.24 9.00
N GLY A 133 -26.13 -21.91 7.80
CA GLY A 133 -27.53 -21.57 7.53
C GLY A 133 -28.48 -22.75 7.42
N LYS A 134 -28.17 -23.85 8.06
CA LYS A 134 -29.00 -25.08 8.02
C LYS A 134 -29.96 -25.14 9.19
#